data_8cfd07f9bc76c2701d36659c841fb903
#
_entry.id   8cfd07f9bc76c2701d36659c841fb903
#
_cell.length_a   1.000
_cell.length_b   1.000
_cell.length_c   1.000
_cell.angle_alpha   90.00
_cell.angle_beta   90.00
_cell.angle_gamma   90.00
#
_symmetry.space_group_name_H-M   'P 1'
#
loop_
_entity.id
_entity.type
_entity.pdbx_description
1 polymer ?
#
loop_
_entity_poly.entity_id
_entity_poly.type
_entity_poly.pdbx_seq_one_letter_code
_entity_poly.pdbx_strand_id
1 'polypeptide(L)'
;MTHIENSRPRFLTFVDELPGKVVGLTQRSPLVMSVLRPARPALVTLFQSAQRALRERDLRRRGRVEAVSSREDLETFFRMLSLIDPGLPMIRLGGDIDGGYVLPDDLEDLAACFSPGVSTVADFDLSMAERGVPSFMADASVDSSPVDHPLFDFEATFVGTEDGPGWTRLDSWLTRKAPETGDLLLQMDIEGSEWPVLTATDRAVMRRFRLIILELHDVQRICLKSGLEEVKLALGRLLEDFEMVHLHANNNEKPVRHLGYELPPVLEMTLLRKDRVHRATPVATLPHPLDVPNVAFMPEIVLAPYWYAQAQ
;
A
#
# COMPACT_ATOMS: atom_id res chain seq x y z
N MET A 1 31.36 -32.45 -0.11
CA MET A 1 30.13 -31.90 0.46
C MET A 1 30.53 -30.90 1.52
N THR A 2 30.63 -29.64 1.16
CA THR A 2 31.02 -28.55 2.03
C THR A 2 29.79 -27.66 2.22
N HIS A 3 29.25 -27.63 3.43
CA HIS A 3 28.21 -26.73 3.86
C HIS A 3 28.70 -25.28 3.74
N ILE A 4 28.10 -24.51 2.85
CA ILE A 4 28.25 -23.06 2.84
C ILE A 4 27.18 -22.53 3.81
N GLU A 5 27.60 -22.23 5.05
CA GLU A 5 26.80 -21.46 5.99
C GLU A 5 26.53 -20.06 5.40
N ASN A 6 25.26 -19.78 5.17
CA ASN A 6 24.76 -18.50 4.68
C ASN A 6 24.72 -17.50 5.85
N SER A 7 25.90 -17.05 6.31
CA SER A 7 26.00 -15.99 7.32
C SER A 7 25.65 -14.65 6.67
N ARG A 8 24.46 -14.12 6.93
CA ARG A 8 24.13 -12.71 6.63
C ARG A 8 25.19 -11.80 7.27
N PRO A 9 25.73 -10.81 6.55
CA PRO A 9 26.71 -9.91 7.16
C PRO A 9 26.08 -9.21 8.37
N ARG A 10 26.76 -9.21 9.50
CA ARG A 10 26.31 -8.60 10.78
C ARG A 10 25.84 -7.14 10.67
N PHE A 11 26.24 -6.45 9.61
CA PHE A 11 25.83 -5.07 9.35
C PHE A 11 24.38 -4.97 8.83
N LEU A 12 23.91 -5.92 8.05
CA LEU A 12 22.51 -5.94 7.56
C LEU A 12 21.53 -6.24 8.69
N THR A 13 21.86 -7.18 9.59
CA THR A 13 21.07 -7.44 10.80
C THR A 13 21.00 -6.22 11.72
N PHE A 14 22.07 -5.40 11.80
CA PHE A 14 22.08 -4.19 12.60
C PHE A 14 21.17 -3.11 12.02
N VAL A 15 21.08 -2.98 10.69
CA VAL A 15 20.20 -1.99 10.02
C VAL A 15 18.73 -2.42 10.11
N ASP A 16 18.43 -3.70 9.99
CA ASP A 16 17.08 -4.25 10.16
C ASP A 16 16.55 -4.12 11.60
N GLU A 17 17.45 -4.07 12.60
CA GLU A 17 17.12 -3.88 14.02
C GLU A 17 17.01 -2.39 14.45
N LEU A 18 17.46 -1.45 13.61
CA LEU A 18 17.51 -0.02 13.96
C LEU A 18 16.12 0.60 14.23
N PRO A 19 15.05 0.31 13.48
CA PRO A 19 13.73 0.83 13.80
C PRO A 19 13.25 0.39 15.19
N GLY A 20 13.38 -0.89 15.52
CA GLY A 20 13.03 -1.40 16.83
C GLY A 20 13.90 -0.83 17.96
N LYS A 21 15.18 -0.57 17.69
CA LYS A 21 16.10 0.06 18.68
C LYS A 21 15.82 1.56 18.86
N VAL A 22 15.47 2.28 17.78
CA VAL A 22 15.09 3.70 17.85
C VAL A 22 13.76 3.84 18.59
N VAL A 23 12.76 3.02 18.26
CA VAL A 23 11.48 2.96 18.98
C VAL A 23 11.69 2.57 20.45
N GLY A 24 12.52 1.57 20.73
CA GLY A 24 12.84 1.13 22.12
C GLY A 24 13.63 2.18 22.94
N LEU A 25 14.48 2.99 22.32
CA LEU A 25 15.19 4.09 22.97
C LEU A 25 14.27 5.29 23.27
N THR A 26 13.35 5.60 22.38
CA THR A 26 12.39 6.68 22.57
C THR A 26 11.37 6.38 23.66
N GLN A 27 11.01 5.11 23.89
CA GLN A 27 10.09 4.71 24.95
C GLN A 27 10.71 4.76 26.37
N ARG A 28 12.05 4.87 26.50
CA ARG A 28 12.74 4.77 27.79
C ARG A 28 13.13 6.10 28.45
N SER A 29 12.98 7.23 27.76
CA SER A 29 13.36 8.54 28.34
C SER A 29 12.44 9.67 27.89
N PRO A 30 11.65 10.26 28.81
CA PRO A 30 10.75 11.39 28.51
C PRO A 30 11.48 12.61 27.94
N LEU A 31 12.73 12.82 28.28
CA LEU A 31 13.54 13.94 27.82
C LEU A 31 14.00 13.79 26.36
N VAL A 32 14.29 12.57 25.94
CA VAL A 32 14.63 12.25 24.55
C VAL A 32 13.39 12.38 23.67
N MET A 33 12.21 12.02 24.18
CA MET A 33 10.94 12.16 23.48
C MET A 33 10.59 13.61 23.19
N SER A 34 10.78 14.53 24.14
CA SER A 34 10.44 15.95 23.92
C SER A 34 11.27 16.63 22.84
N VAL A 35 12.51 16.17 22.63
CA VAL A 35 13.44 16.73 21.64
C VAL A 35 13.27 16.07 20.25
N LEU A 36 12.96 14.77 20.21
CA LEU A 36 12.86 14.00 18.95
C LEU A 36 11.44 13.94 18.36
N ARG A 37 10.41 14.24 19.16
CA ARG A 37 9.00 14.18 18.73
C ARG A 37 8.71 14.96 17.43
N PRO A 38 9.12 16.24 17.28
CA PRO A 38 8.86 16.99 16.05
C PRO A 38 9.69 16.53 14.85
N ALA A 39 10.80 15.79 15.10
CA ALA A 39 11.69 15.30 14.06
C ALA A 39 11.42 13.82 13.65
N ARG A 40 10.51 13.15 14.35
CA ARG A 40 10.28 11.70 14.16
C ARG A 40 9.78 11.35 12.76
N PRO A 41 8.78 12.03 12.17
CA PRO A 41 8.36 11.76 10.78
C PRO A 41 9.51 11.94 9.79
N ALA A 42 10.25 13.05 9.91
CA ALA A 42 11.42 13.32 9.07
C ALA A 42 12.53 12.26 9.26
N LEU A 43 12.72 11.76 10.48
CA LEU A 43 13.69 10.70 10.78
C LEU A 43 13.25 9.35 10.20
N VAL A 44 11.95 9.03 10.22
CA VAL A 44 11.41 7.81 9.60
C VAL A 44 11.55 7.87 8.08
N THR A 45 11.17 8.99 7.46
CA THR A 45 11.36 9.20 6.02
C THR A 45 12.85 9.15 5.63
N LEU A 46 13.72 9.76 6.43
CA LEU A 46 15.17 9.74 6.21
C LEU A 46 15.71 8.30 6.35
N PHE A 47 15.19 7.55 7.30
CA PHE A 47 15.57 6.17 7.53
C PHE A 47 15.11 5.24 6.39
N GLN A 48 13.87 5.39 5.93
CA GLN A 48 13.34 4.67 4.76
C GLN A 48 14.15 5.00 3.50
N SER A 49 14.45 6.29 3.28
CA SER A 49 15.32 6.74 2.19
C SER A 49 16.73 6.17 2.30
N ALA A 50 17.28 6.08 3.52
CA ALA A 50 18.59 5.49 3.76
C ALA A 50 18.58 3.96 3.55
N GLN A 51 17.53 3.26 3.94
CA GLN A 51 17.36 1.84 3.65
C GLN A 51 17.27 1.59 2.14
N ARG A 52 16.50 2.41 1.42
CA ARG A 52 16.40 2.36 -0.06
C ARG A 52 17.79 2.55 -0.68
N ALA A 53 18.53 3.59 -0.29
CA ALA A 53 19.87 3.88 -0.79
C ALA A 53 20.90 2.77 -0.44
N LEU A 54 20.78 2.15 0.75
CA LEU A 54 21.64 1.04 1.15
C LEU A 54 21.33 -0.25 0.37
N ARG A 55 20.05 -0.55 0.09
CA ARG A 55 19.65 -1.66 -0.79
C ARG A 55 20.19 -1.47 -2.20
N GLU A 56 20.04 -0.27 -2.78
CA GLU A 56 20.60 0.06 -4.09
C GLU A 56 22.12 -0.05 -4.13
N ARG A 57 22.81 0.42 -3.09
CA ARG A 57 24.27 0.34 -2.98
C ARG A 57 24.78 -1.08 -2.83
N ASP A 58 24.04 -1.93 -2.08
CA ASP A 58 24.38 -3.35 -1.91
C ASP A 58 24.17 -4.14 -3.22
N LEU A 59 23.08 -3.88 -3.93
CA LEU A 59 22.82 -4.42 -5.26
C LEU A 59 23.93 -4.05 -6.26
N ARG A 60 24.35 -2.78 -6.28
CA ARG A 60 25.46 -2.30 -7.11
C ARG A 60 26.81 -2.94 -6.73
N ARG A 61 27.07 -3.18 -5.43
CA ARG A 61 28.32 -3.80 -4.94
C ARG A 61 28.41 -5.29 -5.25
N ARG A 62 27.29 -6.00 -5.29
CA ARG A 62 27.27 -7.45 -5.57
C ARG A 62 27.42 -7.77 -7.05
N GLY A 63 27.53 -6.74 -7.92
CA GLY A 63 27.70 -6.94 -9.36
C GLY A 63 26.60 -7.76 -10.02
N ARG A 64 25.45 -7.91 -9.37
CA ARG A 64 24.26 -8.50 -9.99
C ARG A 64 23.73 -7.46 -10.97
N VAL A 65 24.00 -7.68 -12.24
CA VAL A 65 23.27 -7.04 -13.33
C VAL A 65 21.86 -7.60 -13.24
N GLU A 66 20.98 -6.83 -12.61
CA GLU A 66 19.57 -7.21 -12.54
C GLU A 66 19.00 -7.13 -13.96
N ALA A 67 18.32 -8.18 -14.38
CA ALA A 67 17.76 -8.23 -15.72
C ALA A 67 16.62 -7.23 -15.85
N VAL A 68 16.67 -6.41 -16.87
CA VAL A 68 15.62 -5.45 -17.22
C VAL A 68 14.45 -6.22 -17.82
N SER A 69 13.23 -5.83 -17.50
CA SER A 69 12.01 -6.38 -18.09
C SER A 69 11.95 -6.07 -19.58
N SER A 70 11.63 -7.08 -20.37
CA SER A 70 11.43 -6.92 -21.81
C SER A 70 10.07 -6.28 -22.11
N ARG A 71 9.85 -5.83 -23.34
CA ARG A 71 8.54 -5.35 -23.79
C ARG A 71 7.46 -6.45 -23.65
N GLU A 72 7.78 -7.69 -23.99
CA GLU A 72 6.87 -8.84 -23.86
C GLU A 72 6.47 -9.11 -22.40
N ASP A 73 7.44 -8.99 -21.48
CA ASP A 73 7.19 -9.11 -20.04
C ASP A 73 6.17 -8.07 -19.57
N LEU A 74 6.34 -6.80 -19.99
CA LEU A 74 5.44 -5.70 -19.63
C LEU A 74 4.07 -5.85 -20.29
N GLU A 75 4.00 -6.23 -21.56
CA GLU A 75 2.73 -6.48 -22.26
C GLU A 75 1.95 -7.61 -21.60
N THR A 76 2.65 -8.65 -21.13
CA THR A 76 2.02 -9.74 -20.39
C THR A 76 1.50 -9.27 -19.04
N PHE A 77 2.23 -8.41 -18.36
CA PHE A 77 1.78 -7.79 -17.11
C PHE A 77 0.54 -6.90 -17.34
N PHE A 78 0.57 -5.99 -18.30
CA PHE A 78 -0.58 -5.12 -18.57
C PHE A 78 -1.84 -5.88 -18.98
N ARG A 79 -1.70 -7.03 -19.66
CA ARG A 79 -2.86 -7.90 -19.96
C ARG A 79 -3.52 -8.53 -18.73
N MET A 80 -2.85 -8.56 -17.58
CA MET A 80 -3.48 -8.99 -16.32
C MET A 80 -4.42 -7.93 -15.74
N LEU A 81 -4.22 -6.67 -16.11
CA LEU A 81 -4.97 -5.55 -15.55
C LEU A 81 -6.23 -5.33 -16.38
N SER A 82 -7.36 -5.30 -15.70
CA SER A 82 -8.67 -5.02 -16.32
C SER A 82 -9.46 -4.17 -15.33
N LEU A 83 -9.71 -2.92 -15.70
CA LEU A 83 -10.54 -2.02 -14.93
C LEU A 83 -11.99 -2.14 -15.37
N ILE A 84 -12.89 -2.38 -14.41
CA ILE A 84 -14.32 -2.52 -14.69
C ILE A 84 -15.16 -1.50 -13.91
N ASP A 85 -16.27 -1.09 -14.50
CA ASP A 85 -17.42 -0.52 -13.78
C ASP A 85 -18.17 -1.67 -13.11
N PRO A 86 -18.22 -1.73 -11.75
CA PRO A 86 -18.86 -2.82 -11.02
C PRO A 86 -20.40 -2.78 -11.06
N GLY A 87 -21.01 -1.76 -11.68
CA GLY A 87 -22.44 -1.53 -11.68
C GLY A 87 -22.98 -0.97 -10.36
N LEU A 88 -22.12 -0.33 -9.59
CA LEU A 88 -22.40 0.36 -8.32
C LEU A 88 -22.09 1.86 -8.46
N PRO A 89 -22.78 2.73 -7.74
CA PRO A 89 -22.37 4.14 -7.65
C PRO A 89 -20.95 4.24 -7.11
N MET A 90 -20.13 5.10 -7.70
CA MET A 90 -18.80 5.41 -7.19
C MET A 90 -18.86 6.68 -6.36
N ILE A 91 -18.15 6.69 -5.25
CA ILE A 91 -18.03 7.82 -4.33
C ILE A 91 -16.55 8.12 -4.05
N ARG A 92 -16.25 9.34 -3.59
CA ARG A 92 -14.94 9.71 -3.05
C ARG A 92 -15.06 9.89 -1.55
N LEU A 93 -14.17 9.25 -0.77
CA LEU A 93 -14.07 9.38 0.68
C LEU A 93 -12.65 9.76 1.08
N GLY A 94 -12.51 10.43 2.21
CA GLY A 94 -11.24 10.93 2.71
C GLY A 94 -11.01 12.39 2.35
N GLY A 95 -9.75 12.78 2.19
CA GLY A 95 -9.33 14.15 1.92
C GLY A 95 -9.80 14.71 0.59
N ASP A 96 -9.89 16.05 0.52
CA ASP A 96 -10.25 16.77 -0.72
C ASP A 96 -9.15 16.69 -1.79
N ILE A 97 -7.94 16.33 -1.40
CA ILE A 97 -6.75 16.16 -2.25
C ILE A 97 -6.12 14.79 -1.95
N ASP A 98 -4.93 14.76 -1.35
CA ASP A 98 -4.27 13.55 -0.88
C ASP A 98 -5.04 12.86 0.24
N GLY A 99 -4.95 11.54 0.34
CA GLY A 99 -5.69 10.73 1.34
C GLY A 99 -7.19 10.61 1.06
N GLY A 100 -7.65 10.99 -0.14
CA GLY A 100 -9.01 10.76 -0.61
C GLY A 100 -9.05 9.73 -1.74
N TYR A 101 -9.92 8.73 -1.62
CA TYR A 101 -9.97 7.59 -2.52
C TYR A 101 -11.34 7.42 -3.17
N VAL A 102 -11.36 6.98 -4.42
CA VAL A 102 -12.59 6.65 -5.15
C VAL A 102 -12.87 5.16 -5.02
N LEU A 103 -14.10 4.84 -4.60
CA LEU A 103 -14.53 3.47 -4.34
C LEU A 103 -16.02 3.27 -4.63
N PRO A 104 -16.49 2.02 -4.82
CA PRO A 104 -17.92 1.74 -4.89
C PRO A 104 -18.62 2.05 -3.56
N ASP A 105 -19.82 2.62 -3.61
CA ASP A 105 -20.68 2.84 -2.45
C ASP A 105 -21.35 1.51 -2.01
N ASP A 106 -20.50 0.57 -1.59
CA ASP A 106 -20.88 -0.74 -1.04
C ASP A 106 -20.36 -0.87 0.40
N LEU A 107 -20.73 0.09 1.25
CA LEU A 107 -20.21 0.24 2.60
C LEU A 107 -21.21 -0.18 3.69
N GLU A 108 -22.45 -0.49 3.34
CA GLU A 108 -23.47 -0.94 4.28
C GLU A 108 -23.03 -2.27 4.94
N ASP A 109 -23.25 -2.37 6.25
CA ASP A 109 -22.92 -3.55 7.07
C ASP A 109 -21.43 -3.96 7.05
N LEU A 110 -20.51 -3.04 6.76
CA LEU A 110 -19.09 -3.28 7.01
C LEU A 110 -18.83 -3.41 8.51
N ALA A 111 -18.16 -4.49 8.89
CA ALA A 111 -17.87 -4.76 10.30
C ALA A 111 -16.71 -3.89 10.83
N ALA A 112 -15.74 -3.55 10.01
CA ALA A 112 -14.62 -2.68 10.34
C ALA A 112 -13.83 -2.23 9.11
N CYS A 113 -13.10 -1.12 9.26
CA CYS A 113 -12.02 -0.67 8.41
C CYS A 113 -10.67 -1.00 9.06
N PHE A 114 -9.70 -1.45 8.28
CA PHE A 114 -8.29 -1.61 8.65
C PHE A 114 -7.47 -0.61 7.85
N SER A 115 -6.77 0.29 8.55
CA SER A 115 -6.08 1.43 7.94
C SER A 115 -4.61 1.49 8.42
N PRO A 116 -3.71 0.65 7.86
CA PRO A 116 -2.28 0.77 8.13
C PRO A 116 -1.66 1.92 7.33
N GLY A 117 -0.82 2.75 8.01
CA GLY A 117 -0.11 3.88 7.40
C GLY A 117 -0.84 5.21 7.53
N VAL A 118 -1.63 5.40 8.59
CA VAL A 118 -2.46 6.60 8.80
C VAL A 118 -1.66 7.91 8.94
N SER A 119 -0.40 7.85 9.36
CA SER A 119 0.48 9.01 9.53
C SER A 119 -0.18 10.13 10.37
N THR A 120 -0.30 11.34 9.81
CA THR A 120 -0.87 12.52 10.47
C THR A 120 -2.27 12.89 9.97
N VAL A 121 -2.85 12.10 9.08
CA VAL A 121 -4.15 12.36 8.44
C VAL A 121 -5.05 11.14 8.61
N ALA A 122 -6.30 11.36 9.04
CA ALA A 122 -7.29 10.29 9.21
C ALA A 122 -8.65 10.65 8.57
N ASP A 123 -8.64 11.43 7.49
CA ASP A 123 -9.85 11.90 6.84
C ASP A 123 -10.68 10.73 6.24
N PHE A 124 -9.99 9.69 5.75
CA PHE A 124 -10.66 8.48 5.30
C PHE A 124 -11.33 7.74 6.45
N ASP A 125 -10.61 7.57 7.57
CA ASP A 125 -11.13 6.92 8.77
C ASP A 125 -12.30 7.71 9.40
N LEU A 126 -12.23 9.05 9.36
CA LEU A 126 -13.35 9.90 9.78
C LEU A 126 -14.58 9.67 8.89
N SER A 127 -14.40 9.57 7.58
CA SER A 127 -15.47 9.26 6.63
C SER A 127 -16.10 7.88 6.89
N MET A 128 -15.31 6.91 7.36
CA MET A 128 -15.80 5.59 7.79
C MET A 128 -16.56 5.70 9.12
N ALA A 129 -16.03 6.46 10.09
CA ALA A 129 -16.68 6.67 11.38
C ALA A 129 -18.02 7.40 11.28
N GLU A 130 -18.17 8.35 10.36
CA GLU A 130 -19.44 9.01 10.03
C GLU A 130 -20.52 8.02 9.55
N ARG A 131 -20.10 6.88 8.99
CA ARG A 131 -20.95 5.76 8.56
C ARG A 131 -21.15 4.70 9.65
N GLY A 132 -20.60 4.95 10.86
CA GLY A 132 -20.67 4.02 11.98
C GLY A 132 -19.70 2.82 11.85
N VAL A 133 -18.75 2.84 10.92
CA VAL A 133 -17.77 1.77 10.73
C VAL A 133 -16.54 2.06 11.59
N PRO A 134 -16.16 1.17 12.54
CA PRO A 134 -14.97 1.34 13.35
C PRO A 134 -13.70 1.16 12.49
N SER A 135 -12.66 1.97 12.78
CA SER A 135 -11.35 1.89 12.14
C SER A 135 -10.29 1.41 13.11
N PHE A 136 -9.60 0.34 12.71
CA PHE A 136 -8.36 -0.13 13.31
C PHE A 136 -7.20 0.47 12.53
N MET A 137 -6.37 1.27 13.18
CA MET A 137 -5.26 2.00 12.58
C MET A 137 -3.94 1.52 13.13
N ALA A 138 -2.92 1.42 12.28
CA ALA A 138 -1.58 0.98 12.67
C ALA A 138 -0.51 1.84 12.00
N ASP A 139 0.28 2.56 12.80
CA ASP A 139 1.40 3.35 12.29
C ASP A 139 2.42 3.62 13.42
N ALA A 140 3.67 3.19 13.26
CA ALA A 140 4.74 3.49 14.21
C ALA A 140 5.48 4.81 13.93
N SER A 141 5.13 5.54 12.87
CA SER A 141 5.70 6.87 12.58
C SER A 141 5.15 7.95 13.51
N VAL A 142 3.98 7.71 14.10
CA VAL A 142 3.29 8.60 15.05
C VAL A 142 3.00 7.88 16.36
N ASP A 143 2.80 8.65 17.44
CA ASP A 143 2.59 8.09 18.79
C ASP A 143 1.13 7.80 19.11
N SER A 144 0.19 8.39 18.37
CA SER A 144 -1.26 8.26 18.57
C SER A 144 -1.99 8.53 17.27
N SER A 145 -3.27 8.16 17.22
CA SER A 145 -4.16 8.59 16.14
C SER A 145 -4.11 10.12 15.97
N PRO A 146 -4.10 10.62 14.73
CA PRO A 146 -4.14 12.07 14.46
C PRO A 146 -5.41 12.73 14.96
N VAL A 147 -6.51 11.97 15.09
CA VAL A 147 -7.82 12.40 15.59
C VAL A 147 -8.26 11.45 16.69
N ASP A 148 -8.81 12.01 17.78
CA ASP A 148 -9.46 11.22 18.83
C ASP A 148 -10.95 11.00 18.45
N HIS A 149 -11.32 9.73 18.28
CA HIS A 149 -12.70 9.35 17.94
C HIS A 149 -13.08 8.02 18.61
N PRO A 150 -14.31 7.86 19.15
CA PRO A 150 -14.71 6.65 19.88
C PRO A 150 -14.73 5.35 19.04
N LEU A 151 -14.77 5.46 17.71
CA LEU A 151 -14.70 4.32 16.79
C LEU A 151 -13.26 4.03 16.29
N PHE A 152 -12.25 4.72 16.81
CA PHE A 152 -10.86 4.52 16.43
C PHE A 152 -10.10 3.69 17.45
N ASP A 153 -9.37 2.69 16.98
CA ASP A 153 -8.41 1.90 17.74
C ASP A 153 -7.05 2.01 17.05
N PHE A 154 -6.09 2.62 17.71
CA PHE A 154 -4.78 2.91 17.14
C PHE A 154 -3.68 2.08 17.83
N GLU A 155 -2.81 1.47 17.02
CA GLU A 155 -1.58 0.81 17.48
C GLU A 155 -0.35 1.49 16.86
N ALA A 156 0.61 1.95 17.69
CA ALA A 156 1.90 2.48 17.22
C ALA A 156 2.81 1.33 16.75
N THR A 157 2.43 0.67 15.65
CA THR A 157 3.16 -0.45 15.04
C THR A 157 3.12 -0.33 13.52
N PHE A 158 4.17 -0.78 12.83
CA PHE A 158 4.17 -0.91 11.37
C PHE A 158 3.57 -2.25 10.96
N VAL A 159 2.84 -2.25 9.86
CA VAL A 159 2.42 -3.49 9.19
C VAL A 159 3.52 -3.95 8.23
N GLY A 160 3.92 -5.21 8.36
CA GLY A 160 5.01 -5.80 7.60
C GLY A 160 4.82 -7.30 7.35
N THR A 161 5.91 -7.98 7.01
CA THR A 161 5.91 -9.42 6.69
C THR A 161 6.22 -10.32 7.90
N GLU A 162 6.62 -9.75 9.04
CA GLU A 162 7.01 -10.48 10.23
C GLU A 162 6.46 -9.78 11.49
N ASP A 163 6.11 -10.56 12.51
CA ASP A 163 5.78 -10.03 13.82
C ASP A 163 7.05 -9.79 14.63
N GLY A 164 7.10 -8.65 15.35
CA GLY A 164 8.26 -8.29 16.15
C GLY A 164 8.08 -6.96 16.89
N PRO A 165 9.10 -6.49 17.60
CA PRO A 165 9.03 -5.21 18.29
C PRO A 165 8.78 -4.04 17.34
N GLY A 166 7.58 -3.43 17.40
CA GLY A 166 7.15 -2.33 16.53
C GLY A 166 6.68 -2.77 15.14
N TRP A 167 6.50 -4.09 14.92
CA TRP A 167 6.01 -4.65 13.66
C TRP A 167 4.93 -5.70 13.91
N THR A 168 3.96 -5.76 13.02
CA THR A 168 2.95 -6.81 12.99
C THR A 168 2.67 -7.24 11.56
N ARG A 169 2.37 -8.53 11.37
CA ARG A 169 1.80 -9.01 10.11
C ARG A 169 0.34 -8.58 10.00
N LEU A 170 -0.14 -8.38 8.78
CA LEU A 170 -1.56 -8.11 8.54
C LEU A 170 -2.44 -9.24 9.09
N ASP A 171 -2.06 -10.51 8.86
CA ASP A 171 -2.77 -11.69 9.38
C ASP A 171 -2.88 -11.69 10.90
N SER A 172 -1.76 -11.41 11.59
CA SER A 172 -1.70 -11.38 13.05
C SER A 172 -2.52 -10.23 13.62
N TRP A 173 -2.49 -9.08 12.97
CA TRP A 173 -3.24 -7.91 13.37
C TRP A 173 -4.75 -8.14 13.23
N LEU A 174 -5.21 -8.67 12.09
CA LEU A 174 -6.61 -9.04 11.89
C LEU A 174 -7.06 -10.09 12.91
N THR A 175 -6.24 -11.10 13.19
CA THR A 175 -6.57 -12.14 14.18
C THR A 175 -6.83 -11.55 15.57
N ARG A 176 -6.12 -10.47 15.94
CA ARG A 176 -6.29 -9.81 17.24
C ARG A 176 -7.47 -8.85 17.29
N LYS A 177 -7.76 -8.17 16.18
CA LYS A 177 -8.65 -6.99 16.17
C LYS A 177 -9.94 -7.19 15.41
N ALA A 178 -9.93 -8.01 14.35
CA ALA A 178 -11.10 -8.12 13.50
C ALA A 178 -12.26 -8.81 14.21
N PRO A 179 -13.49 -8.32 14.02
CA PRO A 179 -14.69 -9.05 14.40
C PRO A 179 -14.67 -10.48 13.83
N GLU A 180 -15.24 -11.44 14.55
CA GLU A 180 -15.26 -12.85 14.08
C GLU A 180 -15.98 -13.01 12.73
N THR A 181 -17.00 -12.23 12.51
CA THR A 181 -17.84 -12.26 11.30
C THR A 181 -18.01 -10.88 10.69
N GLY A 182 -18.51 -10.83 9.47
CA GLY A 182 -18.74 -9.62 8.70
C GLY A 182 -17.61 -9.29 7.74
N ASP A 183 -17.96 -8.52 6.74
CA ASP A 183 -17.04 -8.02 5.72
C ASP A 183 -16.20 -6.85 6.27
N LEU A 184 -14.95 -6.78 5.84
CA LEU A 184 -13.99 -5.75 6.22
C LEU A 184 -13.65 -4.86 5.02
N LEU A 185 -13.10 -3.67 5.30
CA LEU A 185 -12.43 -2.81 4.33
C LEU A 185 -10.95 -2.67 4.72
N LEU A 186 -10.06 -2.72 3.75
CA LEU A 186 -8.65 -2.38 3.90
C LEU A 186 -8.37 -1.10 3.13
N GLN A 187 -7.82 -0.09 3.81
CA GLN A 187 -7.14 1.04 3.18
C GLN A 187 -5.68 0.97 3.60
N MET A 188 -4.77 0.75 2.66
CA MET A 188 -3.35 0.52 2.96
C MET A 188 -2.48 1.50 2.20
N ASP A 189 -1.71 2.28 2.96
CA ASP A 189 -0.70 3.21 2.50
C ASP A 189 0.51 3.11 3.44
N ILE A 190 1.46 2.22 3.14
CA ILE A 190 2.59 1.87 4.01
C ILE A 190 3.96 2.12 3.38
N GLU A 191 4.01 3.11 2.48
CA GLU A 191 5.24 3.73 1.99
C GLU A 191 6.24 2.73 1.36
N GLY A 192 5.75 1.82 0.52
CA GLY A 192 6.55 0.87 -0.27
C GLY A 192 6.67 -0.53 0.33
N SER A 193 5.96 -0.83 1.42
CA SER A 193 5.86 -2.16 2.00
C SER A 193 4.63 -2.95 1.52
N GLU A 194 3.81 -2.38 0.64
CA GLU A 194 2.57 -3.00 0.14
C GLU A 194 2.84 -4.34 -0.56
N TRP A 195 3.79 -4.37 -1.50
CA TRP A 195 4.08 -5.55 -2.31
C TRP A 195 4.46 -6.79 -1.49
N PRO A 196 5.45 -6.71 -0.56
CA PRO A 196 5.78 -7.84 0.29
C PRO A 196 4.65 -8.20 1.26
N VAL A 197 3.89 -7.25 1.81
CA VAL A 197 2.75 -7.51 2.71
C VAL A 197 1.64 -8.25 1.96
N LEU A 198 1.23 -7.77 0.78
CA LEU A 198 0.22 -8.42 -0.05
C LEU A 198 0.63 -9.84 -0.46
N THR A 199 1.93 -10.06 -0.72
CA THR A 199 2.45 -11.38 -1.07
C THR A 199 2.49 -12.32 0.14
N ALA A 200 2.82 -11.81 1.33
CA ALA A 200 2.97 -12.62 2.55
C ALA A 200 1.64 -12.93 3.25
N THR A 201 0.60 -12.15 3.01
CA THR A 201 -0.71 -12.32 3.66
C THR A 201 -1.46 -13.53 3.11
N ASP A 202 -2.06 -14.30 4.00
CA ASP A 202 -2.86 -15.47 3.61
C ASP A 202 -4.07 -15.04 2.77
N ARG A 203 -4.35 -15.80 1.72
CA ARG A 203 -5.50 -15.57 0.83
C ARG A 203 -6.83 -15.58 1.59
N ALA A 204 -6.99 -16.46 2.58
CA ALA A 204 -8.22 -16.56 3.37
C ALA A 204 -8.43 -15.29 4.20
N VAL A 205 -7.36 -14.66 4.67
CA VAL A 205 -7.39 -13.36 5.36
C VAL A 205 -7.77 -12.25 4.39
N MET A 206 -7.14 -12.20 3.21
CA MET A 206 -7.48 -11.19 2.19
C MET A 206 -8.95 -11.27 1.76
N ARG A 207 -9.52 -12.47 1.66
CA ARG A 207 -10.93 -12.67 1.30
C ARG A 207 -11.94 -12.17 2.34
N ARG A 208 -11.51 -11.82 3.55
CA ARG A 208 -12.37 -11.14 4.52
C ARG A 208 -12.69 -9.70 4.13
N PHE A 209 -11.84 -9.09 3.31
CA PHE A 209 -12.10 -7.75 2.82
C PHE A 209 -13.14 -7.79 1.69
N ARG A 210 -14.12 -6.90 1.76
CA ARG A 210 -15.06 -6.62 0.68
C ARG A 210 -14.44 -5.65 -0.31
N LEU A 211 -13.77 -4.64 0.23
CA LEU A 211 -13.07 -3.58 -0.48
C LEU A 211 -11.62 -3.53 -0.01
N ILE A 212 -10.73 -3.33 -0.95
CA ILE A 212 -9.30 -3.09 -0.70
C ILE A 212 -8.92 -1.82 -1.47
N ILE A 213 -8.43 -0.83 -0.76
CA ILE A 213 -7.90 0.42 -1.29
C ILE A 213 -6.42 0.45 -0.99
N LEU A 214 -5.61 0.61 -2.01
CA LEU A 214 -4.17 0.57 -1.93
C LEU A 214 -3.57 1.85 -2.50
N GLU A 215 -2.63 2.44 -1.78
CA GLU A 215 -1.64 3.33 -2.36
C GLU A 215 -0.37 2.52 -2.62
N LEU A 216 -0.14 2.17 -3.89
CA LEU A 216 0.93 1.27 -4.32
C LEU A 216 2.17 2.07 -4.68
N HIS A 217 3.21 2.00 -3.86
CA HIS A 217 4.47 2.68 -4.07
C HIS A 217 5.46 1.85 -4.90
N ASP A 218 6.47 2.54 -5.45
CA ASP A 218 7.55 1.92 -6.24
C ASP A 218 7.05 1.09 -7.43
N VAL A 219 5.94 1.48 -8.07
CA VAL A 219 5.36 0.75 -9.21
C VAL A 219 6.36 0.64 -10.38
N GLN A 220 7.23 1.64 -10.55
CA GLN A 220 8.29 1.60 -11.57
C GLN A 220 9.30 0.46 -11.39
N ARG A 221 9.24 -0.29 -10.27
CA ARG A 221 10.05 -1.51 -10.07
C ARG A 221 9.81 -2.57 -11.15
N ILE A 222 8.66 -2.51 -11.83
CA ILE A 222 8.38 -3.39 -12.97
C ILE A 222 9.34 -3.21 -14.16
N CYS A 223 10.18 -2.18 -14.17
CA CYS A 223 11.31 -2.04 -15.10
C CYS A 223 12.35 -3.17 -14.95
N LEU A 224 12.42 -3.79 -13.78
CA LEU A 224 13.34 -4.87 -13.45
C LEU A 224 12.56 -6.18 -13.32
N LYS A 225 13.15 -7.29 -13.77
CA LYS A 225 12.45 -8.59 -13.77
C LYS A 225 12.03 -9.03 -12.37
N SER A 226 12.88 -8.84 -11.37
CA SER A 226 12.53 -9.22 -9.99
C SER A 226 11.36 -8.39 -9.45
N GLY A 227 11.34 -7.08 -9.72
CA GLY A 227 10.23 -6.21 -9.32
C GLY A 227 8.94 -6.54 -10.07
N LEU A 228 9.04 -6.84 -11.36
CA LEU A 228 7.89 -7.29 -12.15
C LEU A 228 7.30 -8.60 -11.63
N GLU A 229 8.13 -9.58 -11.29
CA GLU A 229 7.66 -10.85 -10.73
C GLU A 229 7.00 -10.67 -9.35
N GLU A 230 7.53 -9.78 -8.49
CA GLU A 230 6.93 -9.44 -7.21
C GLU A 230 5.55 -8.80 -7.39
N VAL A 231 5.44 -7.78 -8.27
CA VAL A 231 4.17 -7.09 -8.57
C VAL A 231 3.15 -8.06 -9.19
N LYS A 232 3.58 -8.89 -10.16
CA LYS A 232 2.71 -9.91 -10.76
C LYS A 232 2.20 -10.92 -9.73
N LEU A 233 3.05 -11.34 -8.80
CA LEU A 233 2.65 -12.27 -7.75
C LEU A 233 1.62 -11.64 -6.82
N ALA A 234 1.86 -10.42 -6.34
CA ALA A 234 0.95 -9.71 -5.44
C ALA A 234 -0.41 -9.45 -6.09
N LEU A 235 -0.42 -8.80 -7.27
CA LEU A 235 -1.66 -8.50 -7.98
C LEU A 235 -2.36 -9.76 -8.49
N GLY A 236 -1.62 -10.76 -8.99
CA GLY A 236 -2.20 -12.02 -9.46
C GLY A 236 -3.00 -12.72 -8.36
N ARG A 237 -2.48 -12.76 -7.11
CA ARG A 237 -3.20 -13.32 -5.95
C ARG A 237 -4.46 -12.53 -5.61
N LEU A 238 -4.41 -11.20 -5.66
CA LEU A 238 -5.58 -10.35 -5.39
C LEU A 238 -6.65 -10.53 -6.47
N LEU A 239 -6.24 -10.51 -7.74
CA LEU A 239 -7.15 -10.61 -8.89
C LEU A 239 -7.79 -12.00 -9.04
N GLU A 240 -7.38 -13.01 -8.26
CA GLU A 240 -8.14 -14.26 -8.17
C GLU A 240 -9.52 -14.06 -7.51
N ASP A 241 -9.61 -13.21 -6.48
CA ASP A 241 -10.82 -13.01 -5.67
C ASP A 241 -11.46 -11.62 -5.85
N PHE A 242 -10.75 -10.67 -6.43
CA PHE A 242 -11.17 -9.27 -6.58
C PHE A 242 -11.16 -8.82 -8.03
N GLU A 243 -11.96 -7.80 -8.33
CA GLU A 243 -11.90 -7.03 -9.57
C GLU A 243 -11.34 -5.63 -9.28
N MET A 244 -10.52 -5.11 -10.18
CA MET A 244 -10.05 -3.73 -10.13
C MET A 244 -11.18 -2.82 -10.62
N VAL A 245 -11.65 -1.93 -9.75
CA VAL A 245 -12.82 -1.07 -10.00
C VAL A 245 -12.47 0.41 -10.05
N HIS A 246 -11.28 0.79 -9.59
CA HIS A 246 -10.74 2.13 -9.73
C HIS A 246 -9.22 2.08 -9.82
N LEU A 247 -8.64 3.00 -10.59
CA LEU A 247 -7.20 3.20 -10.73
C LEU A 247 -6.90 4.67 -11.01
N HIS A 248 -6.02 5.27 -10.22
CA HIS A 248 -5.58 6.65 -10.33
C HIS A 248 -4.07 6.74 -10.11
N ALA A 249 -3.38 7.63 -10.82
CA ALA A 249 -1.95 7.85 -10.62
C ALA A 249 -1.73 9.05 -9.69
N ASN A 250 -1.10 8.82 -8.53
CA ASN A 250 -0.69 9.90 -7.66
C ASN A 250 0.37 10.76 -8.38
N ASN A 251 0.14 12.07 -8.45
CA ASN A 251 0.95 13.01 -9.21
C ASN A 251 2.08 13.66 -8.39
N ASN A 252 2.41 13.12 -7.22
CA ASN A 252 3.51 13.63 -6.37
C ASN A 252 4.89 13.43 -7.00
N GLU A 253 5.07 12.41 -7.86
CA GLU A 253 6.30 12.12 -8.57
C GLU A 253 6.07 11.99 -10.08
N LYS A 254 7.10 12.27 -10.88
CA LYS A 254 7.01 12.15 -12.35
C LYS A 254 7.07 10.67 -12.78
N PRO A 255 6.29 10.28 -13.80
CA PRO A 255 6.37 8.94 -14.36
C PRO A 255 7.77 8.59 -14.89
N VAL A 256 8.17 7.35 -14.67
CA VAL A 256 9.39 6.77 -15.26
C VAL A 256 9.05 6.25 -16.66
N ARG A 257 9.90 6.56 -17.64
CA ARG A 257 9.75 6.03 -19.00
C ARG A 257 10.61 4.79 -19.21
N HIS A 258 9.96 3.70 -19.61
CA HIS A 258 10.66 2.45 -19.93
C HIS A 258 10.03 1.77 -21.14
N LEU A 259 10.83 1.47 -22.18
CA LEU A 259 10.39 0.82 -23.43
C LEU A 259 9.17 1.44 -24.10
N GLY A 260 8.93 2.75 -23.92
CA GLY A 260 7.77 3.47 -24.46
C GLY A 260 6.54 3.46 -23.55
N TYR A 261 6.61 2.83 -22.39
CA TYR A 261 5.60 2.91 -21.35
C TYR A 261 5.93 4.04 -20.36
N GLU A 262 4.90 4.70 -19.84
CA GLU A 262 4.99 5.64 -18.73
C GLU A 262 4.46 4.94 -17.48
N LEU A 263 5.31 4.87 -16.45
CA LEU A 263 5.09 4.14 -15.22
C LEU A 263 5.06 5.13 -14.07
N PRO A 264 3.89 5.47 -13.53
CA PRO A 264 3.81 6.32 -12.36
C PRO A 264 4.46 5.62 -11.16
N PRO A 265 5.23 6.32 -10.31
CA PRO A 265 5.83 5.72 -9.12
C PRO A 265 4.81 5.28 -8.09
N VAL A 266 3.68 5.99 -7.99
CA VAL A 266 2.61 5.70 -7.04
C VAL A 266 1.28 5.57 -7.78
N LEU A 267 0.52 4.52 -7.45
CA LEU A 267 -0.83 4.25 -7.96
C LEU A 267 -1.81 4.03 -6.82
N GLU A 268 -2.93 4.72 -6.86
CA GLU A 268 -4.10 4.40 -6.07
C GLU A 268 -4.93 3.35 -6.79
N MET A 269 -5.23 2.24 -6.12
CA MET A 269 -5.99 1.13 -6.68
C MET A 269 -7.11 0.72 -5.75
N THR A 270 -8.34 0.67 -6.25
CA THR A 270 -9.48 0.10 -5.52
C THR A 270 -9.89 -1.23 -6.13
N LEU A 271 -10.00 -2.22 -5.27
CA LEU A 271 -10.41 -3.58 -5.59
C LEU A 271 -11.73 -3.91 -4.86
N LEU A 272 -12.68 -4.52 -5.57
CA LEU A 272 -13.94 -5.01 -5.04
C LEU A 272 -13.98 -6.53 -5.13
N ARG A 273 -14.37 -7.21 -4.06
CA ARG A 273 -14.50 -8.67 -4.06
C ARG A 273 -15.54 -9.11 -5.11
N LYS A 274 -15.23 -10.15 -5.87
CA LYS A 274 -15.98 -10.57 -7.06
C LYS A 274 -17.45 -10.88 -6.81
N ASP A 275 -17.79 -11.39 -5.63
CA ASP A 275 -19.17 -11.67 -5.24
C ASP A 275 -20.03 -10.40 -5.02
N ARG A 276 -19.39 -9.22 -5.00
CA ARG A 276 -20.04 -7.90 -4.86
C ARG A 276 -20.20 -7.16 -6.18
N VAL A 277 -19.64 -7.68 -7.25
CA VAL A 277 -19.74 -7.08 -8.60
C VAL A 277 -21.11 -7.36 -9.19
N HIS A 278 -21.89 -6.30 -9.44
CA HIS A 278 -23.23 -6.41 -10.04
C HIS A 278 -23.16 -6.52 -11.57
N ARG A 279 -22.16 -5.85 -12.15
CA ARG A 279 -21.92 -5.83 -13.60
C ARG A 279 -20.42 -5.62 -13.84
N ALA A 280 -19.84 -6.28 -14.80
CA ALA A 280 -18.45 -6.10 -15.20
C ALA A 280 -18.41 -5.45 -16.60
N THR A 281 -18.46 -4.12 -16.65
CA THR A 281 -18.31 -3.38 -17.90
C THR A 281 -16.91 -2.77 -17.95
N PRO A 282 -16.10 -3.02 -19.00
CA PRO A 282 -14.78 -2.40 -19.11
C PRO A 282 -14.87 -0.87 -19.08
N VAL A 283 -14.00 -0.24 -18.28
CA VAL A 283 -13.87 1.22 -18.23
C VAL A 283 -13.13 1.70 -19.48
N ALA A 284 -13.71 2.69 -20.17
CA ALA A 284 -13.18 3.18 -21.43
C ALA A 284 -12.15 4.32 -21.26
N THR A 285 -12.24 5.10 -20.20
CA THR A 285 -11.44 6.31 -20.00
C THR A 285 -11.09 6.54 -18.54
N LEU A 286 -9.86 7.05 -18.30
CA LEU A 286 -9.40 7.65 -17.06
C LEU A 286 -8.88 9.08 -17.33
N PRO A 287 -8.83 9.97 -16.35
CA PRO A 287 -9.22 9.77 -14.95
C PRO A 287 -10.74 9.64 -14.77
N HIS A 288 -11.15 9.10 -13.61
CA HIS A 288 -12.55 9.07 -13.20
C HIS A 288 -13.03 10.48 -12.84
N PRO A 289 -14.32 10.86 -13.08
CA PRO A 289 -14.82 12.21 -12.76
C PRO A 289 -14.72 12.64 -11.29
N LEU A 290 -14.52 11.69 -10.38
CA LEU A 290 -14.29 11.93 -8.94
C LEU A 290 -12.81 12.00 -8.58
N ASP A 291 -11.89 11.77 -9.52
CA ASP A 291 -10.46 11.92 -9.25
C ASP A 291 -10.09 13.39 -9.04
N VAL A 292 -9.18 13.59 -8.11
CA VAL A 292 -8.60 14.88 -7.78
C VAL A 292 -7.08 14.70 -7.67
N PRO A 293 -6.27 15.60 -8.26
CA PRO A 293 -4.82 15.51 -8.15
C PRO A 293 -4.37 15.52 -6.68
N ASN A 294 -3.53 14.56 -6.26
CA ASN A 294 -2.97 14.51 -4.91
C ASN A 294 -2.15 15.75 -4.58
N VAL A 295 -1.47 16.32 -5.59
CA VAL A 295 -0.72 17.57 -5.46
C VAL A 295 -1.34 18.61 -6.40
N ALA A 296 -2.12 19.54 -5.85
CA ALA A 296 -2.96 20.48 -6.60
C ALA A 296 -2.20 21.38 -7.59
N PHE A 297 -0.91 21.65 -7.35
CA PHE A 297 -0.08 22.49 -8.24
C PHE A 297 0.76 21.69 -9.24
N MET A 298 0.69 20.36 -9.20
CA MET A 298 1.34 19.47 -10.16
C MET A 298 0.35 19.04 -11.24
N PRO A 299 0.81 18.82 -12.48
CA PRO A 299 -0.05 18.28 -13.52
C PRO A 299 -0.60 16.91 -13.16
N GLU A 300 -1.87 16.66 -13.50
CA GLU A 300 -2.48 15.34 -13.43
C GLU A 300 -1.73 14.33 -14.32
N ILE A 301 -1.57 13.10 -13.83
CA ILE A 301 -1.00 12.00 -14.60
C ILE A 301 -2.13 11.15 -15.18
N VAL A 302 -2.39 11.33 -16.48
CA VAL A 302 -3.41 10.55 -17.19
C VAL A 302 -2.84 9.18 -17.55
N LEU A 303 -3.40 8.13 -16.96
CA LEU A 303 -2.99 6.76 -17.26
C LEU A 303 -3.34 6.38 -18.71
N ALA A 304 -2.37 5.83 -19.41
CA ALA A 304 -2.58 5.34 -20.78
C ALA A 304 -3.43 4.04 -20.77
N PRO A 305 -4.15 3.72 -21.85
CA PRO A 305 -5.07 2.57 -21.90
C PRO A 305 -4.46 1.22 -21.51
N TYR A 306 -3.18 1.00 -21.71
CA TYR A 306 -2.53 -0.27 -21.32
C TYR A 306 -2.58 -0.55 -19.80
N TRP A 307 -2.84 0.47 -18.94
CA TRP A 307 -3.01 0.28 -17.51
C TRP A 307 -4.38 -0.28 -17.12
N TYR A 308 -5.40 -0.15 -17.96
CA TYR A 308 -6.77 -0.45 -17.56
C TYR A 308 -7.63 -1.10 -18.65
N ALA A 309 -7.32 -0.91 -19.92
CA ALA A 309 -8.06 -1.49 -21.02
C ALA A 309 -7.32 -2.73 -21.54
N GLN A 310 -7.95 -3.90 -21.47
CA GLN A 310 -7.42 -5.08 -22.14
C GLN A 310 -7.28 -4.81 -23.64
N ALA A 311 -6.11 -5.12 -24.20
CA ALA A 311 -5.97 -5.15 -25.67
C ALA A 311 -6.96 -6.17 -26.23
N GLN A 312 -7.87 -5.68 -27.07
CA GLN A 312 -8.79 -6.54 -27.84
C GLN A 312 -8.02 -7.45 -28.79
#